data_8831383b6ae5e94e220b900f76442337
#
_entry.id   8831383b6ae5e94e220b900f76442337
#
_cell.length_a   1.000
_cell.length_b   1.000
_cell.length_c   1.000
_cell.angle_alpha   90.00
_cell.angle_beta   90.00
_cell.angle_gamma   90.00
#
_symmetry.space_group_name_H-M   'P 1'
#
loop_
_entity.id
_entity.type
_entity.pdbx_description
1 polymer ?
#
loop_
_entity_poly.entity_id
_entity_poly.type
_entity_poly.pdbx_seq_one_letter_code
_entity_poly.pdbx_strand_id
1 'polypeptide(L)'
;MADPTLDEAIQKPTPGLLPNLSLAELDAGEAPLEELSGLPGGGLNIAYEAVVRHAAGPLRDRVAFRFLGRKDEVAELSYGQLDEQSARFAGLLAELGVARGERVFLLAGRIPELYVAVLGALRHGAVVSPLFAAFG
;
A
#
# COMPACT_ATOMS: atom_id res chain seq x y z
N MET A 1 6.65 21.76 30.93
CA MET A 1 7.84 22.20 30.19
C MET A 1 8.10 21.11 29.16
N ALA A 2 7.79 21.34 27.88
CA ALA A 2 7.98 20.35 26.82
C ALA A 2 9.47 20.17 26.57
N ASP A 3 9.93 18.94 26.40
CA ASP A 3 11.31 18.62 26.10
C ASP A 3 11.62 19.03 24.66
N PRO A 4 12.47 20.05 24.43
CA PRO A 4 12.75 20.55 23.07
C PRO A 4 13.45 19.51 22.17
N THR A 5 14.00 18.43 22.76
CA THR A 5 14.68 17.36 22.01
C THR A 5 13.68 16.45 21.31
N LEU A 6 12.45 16.35 21.82
CA LEU A 6 11.39 15.52 21.23
C LEU A 6 10.82 16.17 19.96
N ASP A 7 10.59 17.50 20.00
CA ASP A 7 10.09 18.24 18.84
C ASP A 7 11.11 18.28 17.69
N GLU A 8 12.41 18.36 17.99
CA GLU A 8 13.47 18.33 16.99
C GLU A 8 13.64 16.95 16.36
N ALA A 9 13.41 15.87 17.15
CA ALA A 9 13.46 14.50 16.65
C ALA A 9 12.28 14.17 15.72
N ILE A 10 11.11 14.81 15.94
CA ILE A 10 9.92 14.63 15.09
C ILE A 10 10.07 15.38 13.76
N GLN A 11 10.85 16.46 13.72
CA GLN A 11 11.05 17.28 12.51
C GLN A 11 12.19 16.81 11.61
N LYS A 12 13.11 15.96 12.12
CA LYS A 12 14.15 15.39 11.27
C LYS A 12 13.57 14.26 10.45
N PRO A 13 13.69 14.31 9.10
CA PRO A 13 13.32 13.16 8.29
C PRO A 13 14.17 11.97 8.74
N THR A 14 13.50 10.89 9.09
CA THR A 14 14.18 9.61 9.41
C THR A 14 14.99 9.20 8.19
N PRO A 15 16.30 8.90 8.32
CA PRO A 15 17.10 8.43 7.21
C PRO A 15 16.43 7.23 6.56
N GLY A 16 16.08 7.33 5.27
CA GLY A 16 15.38 6.29 4.52
C GLY A 16 13.88 6.50 4.37
N LEU A 17 13.24 7.46 5.08
CA LEU A 17 11.92 7.95 4.67
C LEU A 17 12.15 9.04 3.61
N LEU A 18 11.76 8.73 2.39
CA LEU A 18 11.68 9.76 1.36
C LEU A 18 10.65 10.80 1.83
N PRO A 19 11.00 12.08 1.90
CA PRO A 19 10.02 13.15 2.09
C PRO A 19 8.94 13.02 1.01
N ASN A 20 7.80 13.68 1.18
CA ASN A 20 6.80 13.78 0.12
C ASN A 20 7.41 14.44 -1.11
N LEU A 21 8.16 13.68 -1.88
CA LEU A 21 8.79 14.13 -3.10
C LEU A 21 7.71 14.42 -4.14
N SER A 22 7.75 15.58 -4.74
CA SER A 22 7.00 15.84 -5.96
C SER A 22 7.50 14.93 -7.08
N LEU A 23 6.67 14.65 -8.08
CA LEU A 23 7.11 13.90 -9.26
C LEU A 23 8.37 14.47 -9.90
N ALA A 24 8.54 15.80 -9.88
CA ALA A 24 9.72 16.50 -10.39
C ALA A 24 10.99 16.21 -9.56
N GLU A 25 10.85 16.03 -8.24
CA GLU A 25 11.97 15.69 -7.36
C GLU A 25 12.35 14.21 -7.46
N LEU A 26 11.38 13.34 -7.77
CA LEU A 26 11.63 11.93 -8.08
C LEU A 26 12.34 11.76 -9.43
N ASP A 27 12.02 12.61 -10.41
CA ASP A 27 12.63 12.60 -11.75
C ASP A 27 14.09 13.08 -11.75
N ALA A 28 14.50 13.82 -10.71
CA ALA A 28 15.90 14.21 -10.49
C ALA A 28 16.77 13.10 -9.86
N GLY A 29 16.18 11.99 -9.40
CA GLY A 29 16.87 10.83 -8.86
C GLY A 29 16.96 9.70 -9.87
N GLU A 30 18.03 8.91 -9.84
CA GLU A 30 18.38 7.83 -10.77
C GLU A 30 17.39 6.64 -10.87
N ALA A 31 16.17 6.76 -10.36
CA ALA A 31 15.16 5.72 -10.49
C ALA A 31 14.43 5.85 -11.85
N PRO A 32 14.29 4.78 -12.63
CA PRO A 32 13.57 4.81 -13.89
C PRO A 32 12.06 4.95 -13.64
N LEU A 33 11.61 6.19 -13.40
CA LEU A 33 10.17 6.51 -13.30
C LEU A 33 9.43 6.26 -14.62
N GLU A 34 10.16 6.09 -15.71
CA GLU A 34 9.65 5.74 -17.05
C GLU A 34 8.82 4.43 -17.04
N GLU A 35 9.06 3.55 -16.07
CA GLU A 35 8.29 2.31 -15.90
C GLU A 35 6.97 2.50 -15.12
N LEU A 36 6.77 3.63 -14.44
CA LEU A 36 5.56 3.92 -13.70
C LEU A 36 4.53 4.62 -14.60
N SER A 37 3.30 4.10 -14.57
CA SER A 37 2.22 4.67 -15.40
C SER A 37 1.60 5.92 -14.81
N GLY A 38 1.69 6.09 -13.49
CA GLY A 38 0.98 7.14 -12.78
C GLY A 38 -0.55 6.94 -12.77
N LEU A 39 -1.23 7.71 -11.92
CA LEU A 39 -2.68 7.73 -11.89
C LEU A 39 -3.25 8.52 -13.08
N PRO A 40 -4.39 8.11 -13.65
CA PRO A 40 -5.15 8.98 -14.53
C PRO A 40 -5.48 10.31 -13.82
N GLY A 41 -4.90 11.41 -14.32
CA GLY A 41 -5.05 12.73 -13.68
C GLY A 41 -3.84 13.18 -12.86
N GLY A 42 -2.78 12.39 -12.80
CA GLY A 42 -1.50 12.72 -12.17
C GLY A 42 -1.33 12.16 -10.76
N GLY A 43 -0.09 12.08 -10.34
CA GLY A 43 0.32 11.48 -9.06
C GLY A 43 0.64 10.00 -9.15
N LEU A 44 1.17 9.45 -8.05
CA LEU A 44 1.54 8.05 -7.92
C LEU A 44 0.72 7.39 -6.81
N ASN A 45 0.36 6.13 -7.03
CA ASN A 45 -0.23 5.28 -6.01
C ASN A 45 0.31 3.86 -6.15
N ILE A 46 0.93 3.34 -5.10
CA ILE A 46 1.58 2.02 -5.14
C ILE A 46 0.59 0.89 -5.44
N ALA A 47 -0.65 0.96 -4.95
CA ALA A 47 -1.66 -0.06 -5.25
C ALA A 47 -2.10 0.00 -6.72
N TYR A 48 -2.14 1.20 -7.31
CA TYR A 48 -2.39 1.35 -8.75
C TYR A 48 -1.27 0.71 -9.56
N GLU A 49 -0.02 1.07 -9.26
CA GLU A 49 1.15 0.56 -9.98
C GLU A 49 1.31 -0.95 -9.84
N ALA A 50 1.13 -1.49 -8.64
CA ALA A 50 1.36 -2.90 -8.36
C ALA A 50 0.21 -3.80 -8.80
N VAL A 51 -1.03 -3.32 -8.85
CA VAL A 51 -2.21 -4.16 -9.05
C VAL A 51 -3.14 -3.63 -10.13
N VAL A 52 -3.67 -2.41 -9.98
CA VAL A 52 -4.80 -1.93 -10.79
C VAL A 52 -4.46 -1.90 -12.29
N ARG A 53 -3.31 -1.35 -12.65
CA ARG A 53 -2.87 -1.28 -14.05
C ARG A 53 -2.68 -2.66 -14.69
N HIS A 54 -2.24 -3.65 -13.91
CA HIS A 54 -2.07 -5.02 -14.37
C HIS A 54 -3.39 -5.75 -14.50
N ALA A 55 -4.32 -5.51 -13.57
CA ALA A 55 -5.68 -6.04 -13.61
C ALA A 55 -6.51 -5.49 -14.78
N ALA A 56 -6.20 -4.29 -15.24
CA ALA A 56 -6.83 -3.69 -16.42
C ALA A 56 -6.34 -4.26 -17.76
N GLY A 57 -5.28 -5.07 -17.75
CA GLY A 57 -4.61 -5.57 -18.95
C GLY A 57 -4.60 -7.11 -19.04
N PRO A 58 -3.70 -7.66 -19.88
CA PRO A 58 -3.62 -9.11 -20.14
C PRO A 58 -3.17 -9.95 -18.93
N LEU A 59 -2.73 -9.31 -17.85
CA LEU A 59 -2.32 -10.00 -16.64
C LEU A 59 -3.47 -10.24 -15.64
N ARG A 60 -4.70 -9.80 -15.95
CA ARG A 60 -5.86 -9.90 -15.06
C ARG A 60 -6.02 -11.26 -14.39
N ASP A 61 -5.93 -12.33 -15.17
CA ASP A 61 -6.17 -13.69 -14.70
C ASP A 61 -4.89 -14.40 -14.24
N ARG A 62 -3.73 -13.71 -14.30
CA ARG A 62 -2.48 -14.27 -13.77
C ARG A 62 -2.44 -14.18 -12.25
N VAL A 63 -1.82 -15.19 -11.65
CA VAL A 63 -1.58 -15.24 -10.20
C VAL A 63 -0.66 -14.09 -9.80
N ALA A 64 -1.16 -13.21 -8.93
CA ALA A 64 -0.42 -12.11 -8.32
C ALA A 64 0.23 -12.55 -7.00
N PHE A 65 -0.51 -13.32 -6.17
CA PHE A 65 -0.02 -13.88 -4.91
C PHE A 65 -0.30 -15.38 -4.84
N ARG A 66 0.66 -16.10 -4.32
CA ARG A 66 0.53 -17.49 -3.92
C ARG A 66 0.89 -17.63 -2.45
N PHE A 67 -0.04 -18.14 -1.66
CA PHE A 67 0.12 -18.38 -0.23
C PHE A 67 0.31 -19.88 0.00
N LEU A 68 1.33 -20.20 0.78
CA LEU A 68 1.64 -21.56 1.17
C LEU A 68 1.33 -21.73 2.66
N GLY A 69 0.38 -22.59 2.97
CA GLY A 69 0.01 -22.95 4.32
C GLY A 69 0.97 -23.97 4.95
N ARG A 70 0.80 -24.22 6.24
CA ARG A 70 1.66 -25.14 7.00
C ARG A 70 1.47 -26.61 6.63
N LYS A 71 0.33 -26.96 6.04
CA LYS A 71 -0.06 -28.32 5.64
C LYS A 71 -0.15 -28.45 4.13
N ASP A 72 0.75 -27.77 3.43
CA ASP A 72 0.80 -27.72 1.96
C ASP A 72 -0.48 -27.15 1.30
N GLU A 73 -1.30 -26.42 2.09
CA GLU A 73 -2.43 -25.71 1.51
C GLU A 73 -1.91 -24.59 0.61
N VAL A 74 -2.50 -24.45 -0.56
CA VAL A 74 -2.16 -23.40 -1.52
C VAL A 74 -3.40 -22.54 -1.75
N ALA A 75 -3.28 -21.23 -1.54
CA ALA A 75 -4.26 -20.25 -1.94
C ALA A 75 -3.63 -19.27 -2.93
N GLU A 76 -4.37 -18.92 -3.96
CA GLU A 76 -3.89 -18.00 -5.00
C GLU A 76 -4.89 -16.86 -5.18
N LEU A 77 -4.35 -15.68 -5.44
CA LEU A 77 -5.11 -14.51 -5.87
C LEU A 77 -4.57 -14.03 -7.23
N SER A 78 -5.44 -13.90 -8.21
CA SER A 78 -5.10 -13.24 -9.47
C SER A 78 -5.06 -11.71 -9.30
N TYR A 79 -4.46 -11.01 -10.27
CA TYR A 79 -4.47 -9.55 -10.29
C TYR A 79 -5.91 -9.00 -10.30
N GLY A 80 -6.83 -9.62 -11.03
CA GLY A 80 -8.23 -9.21 -11.06
C GLY A 80 -8.92 -9.38 -9.71
N GLN A 81 -8.73 -10.52 -9.04
CA GLN A 81 -9.28 -10.76 -7.71
C GLN A 81 -8.71 -9.78 -6.68
N LEU A 82 -7.42 -9.51 -6.75
CA LEU A 82 -6.75 -8.60 -5.84
C LEU A 82 -7.21 -7.15 -6.05
N ASP A 83 -7.43 -6.73 -7.30
CA ASP A 83 -8.01 -5.44 -7.65
C ASP A 83 -9.43 -5.28 -7.06
N GLU A 84 -10.30 -6.25 -7.28
CA GLU A 84 -11.68 -6.23 -6.78
C GLU A 84 -11.73 -6.20 -5.25
N GLN A 85 -10.95 -7.03 -4.58
CA GLN A 85 -10.97 -7.12 -3.12
C GLN A 85 -10.35 -5.87 -2.48
N SER A 86 -9.24 -5.35 -3.01
CA SER A 86 -8.64 -4.11 -2.51
C SER A 86 -9.54 -2.90 -2.75
N ALA A 87 -10.29 -2.88 -3.86
CA ALA A 87 -11.28 -1.83 -4.11
C ALA A 87 -12.42 -1.85 -3.08
N ARG A 88 -12.93 -3.04 -2.74
CA ARG A 88 -13.96 -3.19 -1.69
C ARG A 88 -13.45 -2.72 -0.34
N PHE A 89 -12.22 -3.06 0.02
CA PHE A 89 -11.62 -2.60 1.28
C PHE A 89 -11.43 -1.09 1.29
N ALA A 90 -10.99 -0.48 0.19
CA ALA A 90 -10.89 0.97 0.07
C ALA A 90 -12.27 1.66 0.21
N GLY A 91 -13.32 1.07 -0.37
CA GLY A 91 -14.71 1.53 -0.20
C GLY A 91 -15.17 1.46 1.25
N LEU A 92 -14.87 0.36 1.95
CA LEU A 92 -15.17 0.20 3.37
C LEU A 92 -14.51 1.29 4.21
N LEU A 93 -13.24 1.62 3.96
CA LEU A 93 -12.57 2.70 4.69
C LEU A 93 -13.24 4.06 4.46
N ALA A 94 -13.69 4.32 3.22
CA ALA A 94 -14.44 5.53 2.91
C ALA A 94 -15.78 5.59 3.64
N GLU A 95 -16.54 4.48 3.70
CA GLU A 95 -17.80 4.37 4.45
C GLU A 95 -17.60 4.56 5.95
N LEU A 96 -16.48 4.11 6.50
CA LEU A 96 -16.09 4.32 7.90
C LEU A 96 -15.61 5.76 8.19
N GLY A 97 -15.55 6.61 7.16
CA GLY A 97 -15.14 8.01 7.31
C GLY A 97 -13.63 8.23 7.42
N VAL A 98 -12.83 7.22 7.09
CA VAL A 98 -11.36 7.37 7.06
C VAL A 98 -10.96 8.35 5.97
N ALA A 99 -10.26 9.42 6.32
CA ALA A 99 -9.78 10.40 5.36
C ALA A 99 -8.44 9.97 4.72
N ARG A 100 -8.12 10.57 3.56
CA ARG A 100 -6.81 10.38 2.93
C ARG A 100 -5.71 10.90 3.86
N GLY A 101 -4.63 10.13 3.97
CA GLY A 101 -3.52 10.44 4.87
C GLY A 101 -3.72 10.01 6.32
N GLU A 102 -4.91 9.56 6.69
CA GLU A 102 -5.13 8.96 8.01
C GLU A 102 -4.41 7.61 8.15
N ARG A 103 -4.11 7.26 9.39
CA ARG A 103 -3.34 6.07 9.72
C ARG A 103 -4.27 4.89 9.96
N VAL A 104 -4.02 3.80 9.23
CA VAL A 104 -4.71 2.51 9.38
C VAL A 104 -3.72 1.50 9.90
N PHE A 105 -3.98 0.96 11.09
CA PHE A 105 -3.17 -0.09 11.70
C PHE A 105 -3.82 -1.44 11.42
N LEU A 106 -3.03 -2.38 10.91
CA LEU A 106 -3.49 -3.73 10.57
C LEU A 106 -2.78 -4.74 11.45
N LEU A 107 -3.53 -5.46 12.27
CA LEU A 107 -3.03 -6.58 13.05
C LEU A 107 -3.62 -7.88 12.49
N ALA A 108 -2.83 -8.63 11.76
CA ALA A 108 -3.22 -9.90 11.18
C ALA A 108 -2.01 -10.82 10.99
N GLY A 109 -2.26 -12.12 10.92
CA GLY A 109 -1.25 -13.09 10.50
C GLY A 109 -0.91 -12.97 9.02
N ARG A 110 -0.07 -13.90 8.52
CA ARG A 110 0.30 -13.97 7.10
C ARG A 110 -0.82 -14.66 6.30
N ILE A 111 -1.94 -13.99 6.18
CA ILE A 111 -3.15 -14.44 5.47
C ILE A 111 -3.41 -13.55 4.26
N PRO A 112 -4.14 -14.05 3.24
CA PRO A 112 -4.46 -13.26 2.04
C PRO A 112 -5.11 -11.91 2.34
N GLU A 113 -5.98 -11.87 3.34
CA GLU A 113 -6.73 -10.68 3.76
C GLU A 113 -5.82 -9.54 4.23
N LEU A 114 -4.66 -9.84 4.82
CA LEU A 114 -3.68 -8.81 5.21
C LEU A 114 -3.22 -8.02 3.97
N TYR A 115 -2.88 -8.71 2.90
CA TYR A 115 -2.36 -8.08 1.67
C TYR A 115 -3.47 -7.30 0.95
N VAL A 116 -4.69 -7.84 0.94
CA VAL A 116 -5.87 -7.13 0.44
C VAL A 116 -6.11 -5.83 1.22
N ALA A 117 -6.05 -5.90 2.56
CA ALA A 117 -6.25 -4.74 3.41
C ALA A 117 -5.14 -3.69 3.25
N VAL A 118 -3.86 -4.10 3.16
CA VAL A 118 -2.74 -3.20 2.89
C VAL A 118 -2.95 -2.47 1.56
N LEU A 119 -3.21 -3.21 0.49
CA LEU A 119 -3.39 -2.64 -0.84
C LEU A 119 -4.65 -1.76 -0.91
N GLY A 120 -5.73 -2.14 -0.24
CA GLY A 120 -6.94 -1.34 -0.15
C GLY A 120 -6.74 -0.03 0.62
N ALA A 121 -5.99 -0.06 1.72
CA ALA A 121 -5.64 1.15 2.46
C ALA A 121 -4.75 2.09 1.63
N LEU A 122 -3.75 1.55 0.94
CA LEU A 122 -2.91 2.33 0.01
C LEU A 122 -3.71 2.89 -1.17
N ARG A 123 -4.66 2.09 -1.71
CA ARG A 123 -5.58 2.53 -2.77
C ARG A 123 -6.46 3.69 -2.33
N HIS A 124 -6.96 3.64 -1.10
CA HIS A 124 -7.74 4.71 -0.46
C HIS A 124 -6.90 5.99 -0.26
N GLY A 125 -5.59 5.86 -0.17
CA GLY A 125 -4.65 6.95 0.14
C GLY A 125 -4.42 7.13 1.64
N ALA A 126 -4.69 6.08 2.44
CA ALA A 126 -4.35 6.05 3.84
C ALA A 126 -2.87 5.70 4.05
N VAL A 127 -2.33 6.07 5.21
CA VAL A 127 -1.02 5.63 5.69
C VAL A 127 -1.22 4.30 6.40
N VAL A 128 -0.71 3.21 5.84
CA VAL A 128 -0.88 1.87 6.39
C VAL A 128 0.32 1.45 7.22
N SER A 129 0.05 0.88 8.40
CA SER A 129 1.05 0.32 9.30
C SER A 129 0.66 -1.11 9.70
N PRO A 130 1.20 -2.13 9.03
CA PRO A 130 1.03 -3.51 9.48
C PRO A 130 1.76 -3.73 10.80
N LEU A 131 1.05 -4.27 11.79
CA LEU A 131 1.61 -4.66 13.07
C LEU A 131 2.04 -6.12 13.03
N PHE A 132 3.14 -6.40 13.69
CA PHE A 132 3.69 -7.76 13.71
C PHE A 132 2.88 -8.64 14.68
N ALA A 133 2.23 -9.67 14.15
CA ALA A 133 1.32 -10.54 14.92
C ALA A 133 2.01 -11.43 15.97
N ALA A 134 3.35 -11.44 16.05
CA ALA A 134 4.09 -12.21 17.05
C ALA A 134 4.24 -11.50 18.40
N PHE A 135 3.67 -10.29 18.57
CA PHE A 135 3.64 -9.58 19.84
C PHE A 135 2.42 -9.95 20.72
N GLY A 136 1.71 -11.02 20.40
CA GLY A 136 0.58 -11.55 21.17
C GLY A 136 0.92 -12.88 21.83
#